data_846e8697845b5a9df4daeab74fc97655
#
_entry.id   846e8697845b5a9df4daeab74fc97655
#
_cell.length_a   1.000
_cell.length_b   1.000
_cell.length_c   1.000
_cell.angle_alpha   90.00
_cell.angle_beta   90.00
_cell.angle_gamma   90.00
#
_symmetry.space_group_name_H-M   'P 1'
#
loop_
_entity.id
_entity.type
_entity.pdbx_description
1 polymer ?
#
loop_
_entity_poly.entity_id
_entity_poly.type
_entity_poly.pdbx_seq_one_letter_code
_entity_poly.pdbx_strand_id
1 'polypeptide(L)'
;MTFAQSATGKERRFPQLTMDQLDESQKPLGEQVMKVSRIGIAGPYNPMLRSPVLGQRLLDLFHYLRWETSVPIRLNEFAILIIGRQWRSQVEWYAHAPLAAKAGLAPEIIAELKAGKRPSNMAEDETVVYDFVTELTTTKKISNPTFARAKKVFNDQQIVDLTAVAGNYVMVAMMLAMAEETVPPGKEPPFKDGEK
;
A
#
# COMPACT_ATOMS: atom_id res chain seq x y z
N MET A 1 -24.65 12.07 -18.46
CA MET A 1 -23.44 11.92 -17.62
C MET A 1 -23.42 10.49 -17.13
N THR A 2 -22.56 9.66 -17.72
CA THR A 2 -22.47 8.23 -17.38
C THR A 2 -21.39 8.11 -16.32
N PHE A 3 -21.78 7.93 -15.07
CA PHE A 3 -20.85 7.67 -13.97
C PHE A 3 -20.22 6.28 -14.20
N ALA A 4 -18.90 6.21 -14.14
CA ALA A 4 -18.20 4.93 -14.20
C ALA A 4 -18.54 4.15 -12.91
N GLN A 5 -19.39 3.13 -13.05
CA GLN A 5 -19.72 2.21 -11.95
C GLN A 5 -18.46 1.45 -11.50
N SER A 6 -18.33 1.27 -10.17
CA SER A 6 -17.32 0.39 -9.60
C SER A 6 -17.57 -1.07 -10.04
N ALA A 7 -16.55 -1.93 -9.97
CA ALA A 7 -16.68 -3.36 -10.27
C ALA A 7 -17.76 -4.08 -9.44
N THR A 8 -18.19 -3.49 -8.32
CA THR A 8 -19.23 -3.99 -7.41
C THR A 8 -20.59 -3.31 -7.59
N GLY A 9 -20.75 -2.41 -8.58
CA GLY A 9 -21.99 -1.63 -8.76
C GLY A 9 -22.22 -0.56 -7.71
N LYS A 10 -21.33 -0.40 -6.74
CA LYS A 10 -21.40 0.63 -5.69
C LYS A 10 -20.77 1.93 -6.19
N GLU A 11 -21.45 3.04 -5.98
CA GLU A 11 -20.95 4.37 -6.34
C GLU A 11 -19.78 4.76 -5.42
N ARG A 12 -18.67 5.22 -6.01
CA ARG A 12 -17.52 5.72 -5.24
C ARG A 12 -17.89 7.02 -4.53
N ARG A 13 -17.40 7.23 -3.31
CA ARG A 13 -17.59 8.49 -2.58
C ARG A 13 -16.95 9.68 -3.30
N PHE A 14 -15.83 9.44 -3.97
CA PHE A 14 -15.19 10.39 -4.87
C PHE A 14 -15.27 9.86 -6.30
N PRO A 15 -16.05 10.50 -7.19
CA PRO A 15 -16.06 10.17 -8.60
C PRO A 15 -14.64 10.19 -9.17
N GLN A 16 -14.30 9.21 -10.00
CA GLN A 16 -13.01 9.19 -10.69
C GLN A 16 -12.90 10.41 -11.60
N LEU A 17 -11.90 11.23 -11.38
CA LEU A 17 -11.57 12.34 -12.27
C LEU A 17 -10.79 11.84 -13.49
N THR A 18 -10.96 12.56 -14.59
CA THR A 18 -10.10 12.48 -15.77
C THR A 18 -9.22 13.73 -15.82
N MET A 19 -8.15 13.72 -16.59
CA MET A 19 -7.19 14.83 -16.64
C MET A 19 -7.82 16.14 -17.10
N ASP A 20 -8.81 16.07 -18.00
CA ASP A 20 -9.57 17.23 -18.50
C ASP A 20 -10.56 17.82 -17.47
N GLN A 21 -10.91 17.06 -16.43
CA GLN A 21 -11.78 17.52 -15.33
C GLN A 21 -11.01 18.15 -14.17
N LEU A 22 -9.68 18.12 -14.21
CA LEU A 22 -8.84 18.70 -13.16
C LEU A 22 -8.88 20.25 -13.23
N ASP A 23 -9.09 20.88 -12.08
CA ASP A 23 -8.93 22.33 -11.94
C ASP A 23 -7.44 22.75 -11.92
N GLU A 24 -7.20 24.06 -11.94
CA GLU A 24 -5.86 24.63 -11.99
C GLU A 24 -4.96 24.18 -10.81
N SER A 25 -5.54 23.94 -9.64
CA SER A 25 -4.80 23.51 -8.46
C SER A 25 -4.45 22.01 -8.50
N GLN A 26 -5.25 21.21 -9.19
CA GLN A 26 -5.11 19.75 -9.29
C GLN A 26 -4.19 19.33 -10.45
N LYS A 27 -4.15 20.10 -11.53
CA LYS A 27 -3.40 19.77 -12.75
C LYS A 27 -1.91 19.44 -12.49
N PRO A 28 -1.16 20.24 -11.71
CA PRO A 28 0.26 19.93 -11.49
C PRO A 28 0.48 18.56 -10.82
N LEU A 29 -0.36 18.21 -9.84
CA LEU A 29 -0.31 16.89 -9.20
C LEU A 29 -0.71 15.79 -10.17
N GLY A 30 -1.79 15.98 -10.93
CA GLY A 30 -2.25 15.01 -11.93
C GLY A 30 -1.19 14.69 -12.96
N GLU A 31 -0.52 15.71 -13.51
CA GLU A 31 0.57 15.57 -14.48
C GLU A 31 1.78 14.80 -13.91
N GLN A 32 2.12 15.03 -12.65
CA GLN A 32 3.21 14.30 -12.01
C GLN A 32 2.82 12.84 -11.75
N VAL A 33 1.60 12.59 -11.26
CA VAL A 33 1.09 11.23 -11.08
C VAL A 33 1.11 10.45 -12.39
N MET A 34 0.72 11.05 -13.50
CA MET A 34 0.73 10.40 -14.82
C MET A 34 2.13 9.94 -15.26
N LYS A 35 3.21 10.59 -14.80
CA LYS A 35 4.59 10.19 -15.11
C LYS A 35 5.06 8.94 -14.35
N VAL A 36 4.50 8.67 -13.16
CA VAL A 36 4.98 7.62 -12.25
C VAL A 36 3.97 6.49 -12.04
N SER A 37 2.69 6.73 -12.31
CA SER A 37 1.60 5.77 -12.07
C SER A 37 1.27 4.97 -13.32
N ARG A 38 1.17 3.64 -13.16
CA ARG A 38 0.69 2.74 -14.23
C ARG A 38 -0.83 2.72 -14.37
N ILE A 39 -1.55 3.22 -13.37
CA ILE A 39 -3.01 3.26 -13.32
C ILE A 39 -3.55 4.70 -13.51
N GLY A 40 -2.69 5.62 -13.93
CA GLY A 40 -3.03 7.04 -14.04
C GLY A 40 -3.38 7.64 -12.68
N ILE A 41 -4.35 8.53 -12.67
CA ILE A 41 -4.82 9.24 -11.47
C ILE A 41 -5.90 8.47 -10.68
N ALA A 42 -5.95 7.13 -10.82
CA ALA A 42 -6.87 6.24 -10.09
C ALA A 42 -6.26 5.72 -8.78
N GLY A 43 -7.03 4.92 -8.03
CA GLY A 43 -6.60 4.37 -6.75
C GLY A 43 -6.32 5.47 -5.72
N PRO A 44 -5.19 5.43 -4.99
CA PRO A 44 -4.90 6.41 -3.93
C PRO A 44 -4.77 7.84 -4.46
N TYR A 45 -4.45 8.01 -5.75
CA TYR A 45 -4.29 9.33 -6.35
C TYR A 45 -5.62 10.06 -6.52
N ASN A 46 -6.73 9.33 -6.74
CA ASN A 46 -8.05 9.97 -6.86
C ASN A 46 -8.44 10.77 -5.61
N PRO A 47 -8.40 10.25 -4.38
CA PRO A 47 -8.62 11.07 -3.18
C PRO A 47 -7.52 12.14 -2.98
N MET A 48 -6.26 11.88 -3.33
CA MET A 48 -5.17 12.86 -3.20
C MET A 48 -5.42 14.12 -4.01
N LEU A 49 -6.05 14.02 -5.19
CA LEU A 49 -6.42 15.16 -6.02
C LEU A 49 -7.43 16.12 -5.35
N ARG A 50 -8.16 15.68 -4.30
CA ARG A 50 -9.07 16.54 -3.52
C ARG A 50 -8.33 17.44 -2.54
N SER A 51 -7.04 17.17 -2.31
CA SER A 51 -6.15 18.00 -1.49
C SER A 51 -4.78 18.10 -2.17
N PRO A 52 -4.66 18.88 -3.27
CA PRO A 52 -3.49 18.82 -4.15
C PRO A 52 -2.18 19.21 -3.46
N VAL A 53 -2.21 20.12 -2.50
CA VAL A 53 -1.01 20.49 -1.71
C VAL A 53 -0.53 19.32 -0.85
N LEU A 54 -1.44 18.62 -0.16
CA LEU A 54 -1.12 17.40 0.59
C LEU A 54 -0.69 16.30 -0.38
N GLY A 55 -1.44 16.13 -1.48
CA GLY A 55 -1.19 15.13 -2.51
C GLY A 55 0.23 15.22 -3.08
N GLN A 56 0.72 16.44 -3.32
CA GLN A 56 2.10 16.65 -3.80
C GLN A 56 3.13 16.16 -2.79
N ARG A 57 2.98 16.49 -1.51
CA ARG A 57 3.88 16.04 -0.44
C ARG A 57 3.87 14.53 -0.25
N LEU A 58 2.68 13.93 -0.40
CA LEU A 58 2.54 12.48 -0.34
C LEU A 58 3.15 11.80 -1.56
N LEU A 59 3.06 12.39 -2.75
CA LEU A 59 3.68 11.85 -3.95
C LEU A 59 5.20 11.81 -3.81
N ASP A 60 5.81 12.86 -3.25
CA ASP A 60 7.25 12.91 -2.99
C ASP A 60 7.66 11.83 -1.95
N LEU A 61 6.87 11.67 -0.88
CA LEU A 61 7.09 10.63 0.11
C LEU A 61 6.93 9.23 -0.49
N PHE A 62 5.90 9.00 -1.32
CA PHE A 62 5.69 7.72 -2.02
C PHE A 62 6.86 7.38 -2.93
N HIS A 63 7.42 8.39 -3.62
CA HIS A 63 8.59 8.20 -4.47
C HIS A 63 9.76 7.68 -3.66
N TYR A 64 10.11 8.35 -2.56
CA TYR A 64 11.19 7.93 -1.67
C TYR A 64 10.94 6.50 -1.13
N LEU A 65 9.80 6.27 -0.50
CA LEU A 65 9.50 4.99 0.17
C LEU A 65 9.38 3.80 -0.78
N ARG A 66 9.13 4.01 -2.07
CA ARG A 66 9.01 2.93 -3.03
C ARG A 66 10.29 2.62 -3.79
N TRP A 67 11.12 3.62 -4.06
CA TRP A 67 12.26 3.45 -4.97
C TRP A 67 13.61 3.90 -4.41
N GLU A 68 13.62 4.71 -3.36
CA GLU A 68 14.85 5.30 -2.81
C GLU A 68 15.12 4.87 -1.35
N THR A 69 14.16 4.18 -0.71
CA THR A 69 14.31 3.66 0.65
C THR A 69 15.49 2.71 0.77
N SER A 70 16.13 2.69 1.93
CA SER A 70 17.21 1.76 2.26
C SER A 70 16.75 0.31 2.48
N VAL A 71 15.42 0.07 2.54
CA VAL A 71 14.85 -1.27 2.70
C VAL A 71 14.87 -2.01 1.35
N PRO A 72 15.40 -3.24 1.28
CA PRO A 72 15.35 -4.04 0.05
C PRO A 72 13.93 -4.16 -0.51
N ILE A 73 13.77 -4.00 -1.82
CA ILE A 73 12.45 -3.94 -2.47
C ILE A 73 11.54 -5.13 -2.13
N ARG A 74 12.08 -6.34 -1.99
CA ARG A 74 11.33 -7.54 -1.59
C ARG A 74 10.71 -7.36 -0.20
N LEU A 75 11.47 -6.84 0.75
CA LEU A 75 11.02 -6.60 2.13
C LEU A 75 10.09 -5.39 2.22
N ASN A 76 10.32 -4.38 1.39
CA ASN A 76 9.45 -3.23 1.26
C ASN A 76 8.05 -3.65 0.79
N GLU A 77 7.97 -4.38 -0.32
CA GLU A 77 6.69 -4.90 -0.85
C GLU A 77 6.03 -5.87 0.15
N PHE A 78 6.81 -6.66 0.89
CA PHE A 78 6.27 -7.52 1.94
C PHE A 78 5.62 -6.72 3.08
N ALA A 79 6.28 -5.67 3.56
CA ALA A 79 5.71 -4.76 4.56
C ALA A 79 4.39 -4.14 4.08
N ILE A 80 4.34 -3.73 2.81
CA ILE A 80 3.12 -3.20 2.17
C ILE A 80 2.00 -4.26 2.17
N LEU A 81 2.31 -5.50 1.81
CA LEU A 81 1.31 -6.58 1.80
C LEU A 81 0.80 -6.92 3.21
N ILE A 82 1.63 -6.84 4.25
CA ILE A 82 1.20 -7.02 5.64
C ILE A 82 0.13 -5.98 5.99
N ILE A 83 0.36 -4.72 5.66
CA ILE A 83 -0.64 -3.64 5.87
C ILE A 83 -1.87 -3.86 4.99
N GLY A 84 -1.70 -4.15 3.71
CA GLY A 84 -2.78 -4.44 2.77
C GLY A 84 -3.69 -5.58 3.27
N ARG A 85 -3.11 -6.61 3.92
CA ARG A 85 -3.88 -7.71 4.51
C ARG A 85 -4.61 -7.28 5.79
N GLN A 86 -3.94 -6.54 6.69
CA GLN A 86 -4.53 -6.06 7.94
C GLN A 86 -5.74 -5.15 7.69
N TRP A 87 -5.65 -4.29 6.69
CA TRP A 87 -6.71 -3.37 6.27
C TRP A 87 -7.68 -3.98 5.25
N ARG A 88 -7.40 -5.21 4.78
CA ARG A 88 -8.15 -5.83 3.66
C ARG A 88 -8.26 -4.89 2.46
N SER A 89 -7.22 -4.13 2.23
CA SER A 89 -7.17 -3.13 1.17
C SER A 89 -7.09 -3.79 -0.20
N GLN A 90 -8.21 -3.79 -0.92
CA GLN A 90 -8.35 -4.41 -2.25
C GLN A 90 -7.35 -3.84 -3.24
N VAL A 91 -7.23 -2.52 -3.27
CA VAL A 91 -6.37 -1.80 -4.21
C VAL A 91 -4.89 -2.05 -3.93
N GLU A 92 -4.48 -1.96 -2.64
CA GLU A 92 -3.08 -2.22 -2.27
C GLU A 92 -2.67 -3.65 -2.56
N TRP A 93 -3.50 -4.62 -2.17
CA TRP A 93 -3.19 -6.01 -2.46
C TRP A 93 -3.11 -6.29 -3.96
N TYR A 94 -4.08 -5.79 -4.73
CA TYR A 94 -4.10 -5.93 -6.19
C TYR A 94 -2.85 -5.36 -6.85
N ALA A 95 -2.40 -4.19 -6.40
CA ALA A 95 -1.24 -3.52 -6.95
C ALA A 95 0.09 -4.16 -6.53
N HIS A 96 0.22 -4.55 -5.25
CA HIS A 96 1.50 -4.89 -4.63
C HIS A 96 1.81 -6.40 -4.62
N ALA A 97 0.82 -7.30 -4.63
CA ALA A 97 1.11 -8.74 -4.65
C ALA A 97 1.92 -9.19 -5.90
N PRO A 98 1.62 -8.71 -7.12
CA PRO A 98 2.46 -9.01 -8.28
C PRO A 98 3.87 -8.39 -8.19
N LEU A 99 4.00 -7.22 -7.55
CA LEU A 99 5.28 -6.54 -7.37
C LEU A 99 6.15 -7.28 -6.35
N ALA A 100 5.57 -7.73 -5.24
CA ALA A 100 6.24 -8.56 -4.24
C ALA A 100 6.77 -9.87 -4.85
N ALA A 101 5.94 -10.57 -5.64
CA ALA A 101 6.36 -11.77 -6.35
C ALA A 101 7.51 -11.48 -7.32
N LYS A 102 7.43 -10.39 -8.10
CA LYS A 102 8.51 -9.96 -8.99
C LYS A 102 9.79 -9.58 -8.25
N ALA A 103 9.67 -9.04 -7.04
CA ALA A 103 10.80 -8.71 -6.18
C ALA A 103 11.43 -9.93 -5.49
N GLY A 104 10.88 -11.13 -5.68
CA GLY A 104 11.41 -12.39 -5.16
C GLY A 104 10.78 -12.86 -3.84
N LEU A 105 9.66 -12.27 -3.40
CA LEU A 105 8.90 -12.84 -2.30
C LEU A 105 8.22 -14.13 -2.76
N ALA A 106 8.40 -15.23 -1.99
CA ALA A 106 7.91 -16.54 -2.37
C ALA A 106 6.37 -16.56 -2.49
N PRO A 107 5.82 -17.22 -3.53
CA PRO A 107 4.36 -17.30 -3.74
C PRO A 107 3.60 -17.87 -2.55
N GLU A 108 4.19 -18.82 -1.83
CA GLU A 108 3.64 -19.45 -0.64
C GLU A 108 3.47 -18.44 0.50
N ILE A 109 4.46 -17.55 0.69
CA ILE A 109 4.41 -16.46 1.68
C ILE A 109 3.25 -15.52 1.35
N ILE A 110 3.11 -15.13 0.07
CA ILE A 110 2.02 -14.25 -0.38
C ILE A 110 0.66 -14.93 -0.16
N ALA A 111 0.54 -16.21 -0.49
CA ALA A 111 -0.71 -16.96 -0.35
C ALA A 111 -1.12 -17.14 1.12
N GLU A 112 -0.19 -17.52 2.01
CA GLU A 112 -0.45 -17.65 3.44
C GLU A 112 -0.81 -16.32 4.09
N LEU A 113 -0.09 -15.25 3.73
CA LEU A 113 -0.41 -13.89 4.19
C LEU A 113 -1.82 -13.47 3.72
N LYS A 114 -2.16 -13.72 2.45
CA LYS A 114 -3.50 -13.44 1.91
C LYS A 114 -4.60 -14.15 2.71
N ALA A 115 -4.34 -15.41 3.10
CA ALA A 115 -5.25 -16.19 3.91
C ALA A 115 -5.32 -15.74 5.38
N GLY A 116 -4.58 -14.69 5.77
CA GLY A 116 -4.55 -14.19 7.15
C GLY A 116 -3.72 -15.04 8.10
N LYS A 117 -2.86 -15.91 7.56
CA LYS A 117 -1.96 -16.75 8.32
C LYS A 117 -0.59 -16.08 8.44
N ARG A 118 0.11 -16.38 9.52
CA ARG A 118 1.55 -16.10 9.58
C ARG A 118 2.24 -17.00 8.58
N PRO A 119 3.02 -16.47 7.63
CA PRO A 119 3.75 -17.30 6.67
C PRO A 119 4.74 -18.24 7.38
N SER A 120 4.86 -19.48 6.88
CA SER A 120 5.63 -20.55 7.54
C SER A 120 7.10 -20.58 7.16
N ASN A 121 7.42 -20.35 5.89
CA ASN A 121 8.77 -20.52 5.32
C ASN A 121 9.45 -19.18 5.00
N MET A 122 9.34 -18.22 5.91
CA MET A 122 10.00 -16.93 5.77
C MET A 122 11.52 -17.03 6.01
N ALA A 123 12.31 -16.34 5.22
CA ALA A 123 13.72 -16.07 5.52
C ALA A 123 13.84 -15.25 6.82
N GLU A 124 15.04 -15.16 7.40
CA GLU A 124 15.25 -14.45 8.66
C GLU A 124 14.82 -12.97 8.58
N ASP A 125 15.23 -12.30 7.52
CA ASP A 125 14.88 -10.89 7.28
C ASP A 125 13.37 -10.69 7.06
N GLU A 126 12.71 -11.61 6.36
CA GLU A 126 11.24 -11.62 6.19
C GLU A 126 10.53 -11.84 7.53
N THR A 127 11.02 -12.77 8.34
CA THR A 127 10.50 -13.02 9.68
C THR A 127 10.56 -11.78 10.55
N VAL A 128 11.69 -11.08 10.52
CA VAL A 128 11.87 -9.82 11.26
C VAL A 128 10.92 -8.73 10.77
N VAL A 129 10.77 -8.56 9.45
CA VAL A 129 9.83 -7.59 8.87
C VAL A 129 8.39 -7.92 9.29
N TYR A 130 7.98 -9.19 9.16
CA TYR A 130 6.64 -9.62 9.55
C TYR A 130 6.32 -9.32 11.01
N ASP A 131 7.23 -9.73 11.92
CA ASP A 131 7.04 -9.55 13.35
C ASP A 131 7.06 -8.06 13.73
N PHE A 132 8.01 -7.30 13.20
CA PHE A 132 8.15 -5.87 13.47
C PHE A 132 6.91 -5.08 13.01
N VAL A 133 6.52 -5.23 11.74
CA VAL A 133 5.38 -4.50 11.17
C VAL A 133 4.08 -4.92 11.85
N THR A 134 3.88 -6.24 12.05
CA THR A 134 2.66 -6.74 12.68
C THR A 134 2.54 -6.28 14.13
N GLU A 135 3.59 -6.40 14.93
CA GLU A 135 3.57 -5.95 16.32
C GLU A 135 3.30 -4.45 16.40
N LEU A 136 4.05 -3.64 15.66
CA LEU A 136 3.91 -2.18 15.68
C LEU A 136 2.49 -1.73 15.32
N THR A 137 1.91 -2.31 14.28
CA THR A 137 0.60 -1.87 13.76
C THR A 137 -0.59 -2.42 14.53
N THR A 138 -0.45 -3.58 15.18
CA THR A 138 -1.54 -4.18 15.97
C THR A 138 -1.52 -3.73 17.43
N THR A 139 -0.34 -3.71 18.07
CA THR A 139 -0.20 -3.35 19.50
C THR A 139 0.08 -1.86 19.72
N LYS A 140 0.42 -1.11 18.67
CA LYS A 140 0.84 0.31 18.73
C LYS A 140 2.13 0.54 19.53
N LYS A 141 2.92 -0.50 19.70
CA LYS A 141 4.19 -0.52 20.42
C LYS A 141 5.13 -1.52 19.76
N ILE A 142 6.42 -1.42 20.08
CA ILE A 142 7.43 -2.41 19.75
C ILE A 142 8.06 -2.90 21.07
N SER A 143 8.10 -4.20 21.27
CA SER A 143 8.77 -4.80 22.42
C SER A 143 10.30 -4.78 22.25
N ASN A 144 11.02 -4.74 23.37
CA ASN A 144 12.47 -4.80 23.34
C ASN A 144 13.03 -6.03 22.61
N PRO A 145 12.45 -7.26 22.77
CA PRO A 145 12.91 -8.41 22.01
C PRO A 145 12.74 -8.26 20.50
N THR A 146 11.60 -7.73 20.02
CA THR A 146 11.37 -7.50 18.58
C THR A 146 12.30 -6.43 18.03
N PHE A 147 12.48 -5.32 18.76
CA PHE A 147 13.42 -4.28 18.37
C PHE A 147 14.86 -4.80 18.32
N ALA A 148 15.29 -5.57 19.33
CA ALA A 148 16.62 -6.15 19.36
C ALA A 148 16.89 -7.12 18.21
N ARG A 149 15.86 -7.89 17.76
CA ARG A 149 15.97 -8.72 16.55
C ARG A 149 16.09 -7.87 15.28
N ALA A 150 15.28 -6.81 15.17
CA ALA A 150 15.37 -5.88 14.04
C ALA A 150 16.78 -5.26 13.94
N LYS A 151 17.37 -4.85 15.06
CA LYS A 151 18.74 -4.30 15.11
C LYS A 151 19.85 -5.28 14.70
N LYS A 152 19.61 -6.59 14.74
CA LYS A 152 20.60 -7.59 14.26
C LYS A 152 20.59 -7.73 12.73
N VAL A 153 19.46 -7.44 12.09
CA VAL A 153 19.24 -7.62 10.65
C VAL A 153 19.34 -6.31 9.89
N PHE A 154 18.87 -5.22 10.50
CA PHE A 154 18.74 -3.90 9.88
C PHE A 154 19.54 -2.84 10.62
N ASN A 155 20.09 -1.89 9.87
CA ASN A 155 20.65 -0.67 10.44
C ASN A 155 19.53 0.32 10.86
N ASP A 156 19.93 1.43 11.51
CA ASP A 156 18.97 2.40 12.04
C ASP A 156 18.11 3.05 10.94
N GLN A 157 18.71 3.40 9.80
CA GLN A 157 17.99 3.96 8.68
C GLN A 157 16.94 2.98 8.16
N GLN A 158 17.30 1.71 7.97
CA GLN A 158 16.36 0.69 7.49
C GLN A 158 15.19 0.47 8.45
N ILE A 159 15.41 0.54 9.76
CA ILE A 159 14.34 0.43 10.76
C ILE A 159 13.40 1.64 10.68
N VAL A 160 13.95 2.84 10.52
CA VAL A 160 13.14 4.06 10.35
C VAL A 160 12.37 4.02 9.04
N ASP A 161 13.02 3.66 7.93
CA ASP A 161 12.39 3.55 6.61
C ASP A 161 11.29 2.49 6.62
N LEU A 162 11.52 1.32 7.21
CA LEU A 162 10.51 0.26 7.35
C LEU A 162 9.29 0.74 8.14
N THR A 163 9.53 1.50 9.22
CA THR A 163 8.45 2.12 10.00
C THR A 163 7.67 3.13 9.16
N ALA A 164 8.38 3.95 8.38
CA ALA A 164 7.76 4.93 7.49
C ALA A 164 6.95 4.26 6.37
N VAL A 165 7.47 3.18 5.76
CA VAL A 165 6.73 2.37 4.79
C VAL A 165 5.43 1.85 5.40
N ALA A 166 5.49 1.21 6.57
CA ALA A 166 4.30 0.68 7.24
C ALA A 166 3.27 1.78 7.54
N GLY A 167 3.70 2.89 8.15
CA GLY A 167 2.83 4.02 8.48
C GLY A 167 2.21 4.68 7.25
N ASN A 168 3.00 4.85 6.18
CA ASN A 168 2.52 5.41 4.92
C ASN A 168 1.41 4.53 4.30
N TYR A 169 1.59 3.22 4.27
CA TYR A 169 0.58 2.32 3.72
C TYR A 169 -0.65 2.14 4.61
N VAL A 170 -0.54 2.31 5.92
CA VAL A 170 -1.71 2.50 6.79
C VAL A 170 -2.51 3.74 6.37
N MET A 171 -1.84 4.87 6.12
CA MET A 171 -2.50 6.10 5.64
C MET A 171 -3.13 5.89 4.26
N VAL A 172 -2.45 5.23 3.33
CA VAL A 172 -3.00 4.89 2.01
C VAL A 172 -4.24 4.01 2.15
N ALA A 173 -4.20 2.96 2.99
CA ALA A 173 -5.34 2.10 3.25
C ALA A 173 -6.54 2.88 3.82
N MET A 174 -6.28 3.83 4.74
CA MET A 174 -7.32 4.73 5.28
C MET A 174 -7.95 5.61 4.19
N MET A 175 -7.13 6.20 3.30
CA MET A 175 -7.64 7.01 2.19
C MET A 175 -8.47 6.18 1.21
N LEU A 176 -8.00 4.99 0.86
CA LEU A 176 -8.72 4.08 -0.04
C LEU A 176 -10.05 3.62 0.58
N ALA A 177 -10.05 3.27 1.85
CA ALA A 177 -11.27 2.88 2.58
C ALA A 177 -12.25 4.04 2.71
N MET A 178 -11.76 5.25 3.07
CA MET A 178 -12.57 6.47 3.19
C MET A 178 -13.21 6.82 1.85
N ALA A 179 -12.48 6.71 0.74
CA ALA A 179 -12.96 7.03 -0.60
C ALA A 179 -13.80 5.90 -1.24
N GLU A 180 -13.84 4.72 -0.62
CA GLU A 180 -14.42 3.49 -1.19
C GLU A 180 -13.80 3.14 -2.56
N GLU A 181 -12.48 3.31 -2.66
CA GLU A 181 -11.74 2.95 -3.87
C GLU A 181 -11.71 1.44 -4.05
N THR A 182 -11.88 1.00 -5.29
CA THR A 182 -11.93 -0.41 -5.65
C THR A 182 -10.87 -0.74 -6.71
N VAL A 183 -10.64 -2.03 -6.95
CA VAL A 183 -9.83 -2.49 -8.07
C VAL A 183 -10.41 -1.97 -9.40
N PRO A 184 -9.60 -1.93 -10.49
CA PRO A 184 -10.07 -1.49 -11.80
C PRO A 184 -11.32 -2.24 -12.26
N PRO A 185 -12.21 -1.62 -13.06
CA PRO A 185 -13.38 -2.29 -13.62
C PRO A 185 -13.01 -3.60 -14.33
N GLY A 186 -13.81 -4.65 -14.11
CA GLY A 186 -13.60 -5.98 -14.69
C GLY A 186 -12.51 -6.82 -14.04
N LYS A 187 -11.90 -6.35 -12.95
CA LYS A 187 -10.95 -7.12 -12.13
C LYS A 187 -11.62 -7.63 -10.87
N GLU A 188 -11.29 -8.88 -10.51
CA GLU A 188 -11.80 -9.47 -9.27
C GLU A 188 -11.08 -8.85 -8.04
N PRO A 189 -11.84 -8.48 -6.99
CA PRO A 189 -11.26 -8.06 -5.73
C PRO A 189 -10.44 -9.18 -5.07
N PRO A 190 -9.24 -8.90 -4.55
CA PRO A 190 -8.41 -9.91 -3.90
C PRO A 190 -9.05 -10.57 -2.68
N PHE A 191 -9.87 -9.83 -1.94
CA PHE A 191 -10.55 -10.31 -0.74
C PHE A 191 -12.06 -10.35 -0.98
N LYS A 192 -12.71 -11.48 -0.66
CA LYS A 192 -14.17 -11.62 -0.78
C LYS A 192 -14.88 -10.92 0.37
N ASP A 193 -16.07 -10.37 0.10
CA ASP A 193 -16.90 -9.80 1.16
C ASP A 193 -17.26 -10.90 2.18
N GLY A 194 -17.14 -10.57 3.48
CA GLY A 194 -17.43 -11.51 4.57
C GLY A 194 -16.30 -12.47 4.98
N GLU A 195 -15.18 -12.57 4.24
CA GLU A 195 -13.99 -13.28 4.73
C GLU A 195 -13.33 -12.47 5.85
N LYS A 196 -13.03 -13.10 7.01
CA LYS A 196 -12.30 -12.47 8.13
C LYS A 196 -10.80 -12.50 7.94
#